data_bf86fda3dfe758c0a316ba0a6e62989d
#
_entry.id   bf86fda3dfe758c0a316ba0a6e62989d
#
_cell.length_a   1.000
_cell.length_b   1.000
_cell.length_c   1.000
_cell.angle_alpha   90.00
_cell.angle_beta   90.00
_cell.angle_gamma   90.00
#
_symmetry.space_group_name_H-M   'P 1'
#
loop_
_entity.id
_entity.type
_entity.pdbx_description
1 polymer ?
#
loop_
_entity_poly.entity_id
_entity_poly.type
_entity_poly.pdbx_seq_one_letter_code
_entity_poly.pdbx_strand_id
1 'polypeptide(L)'
;MRKEAIFSALLSVPLLWNVTLASAQTTGNAAEAKALLEKAVAALKANEADALAKFPKPDGGFRDRDLYVYCFNATDGKFTAHVNPALLGTDVRALKDAKDGAPLGQKIFDTVKEGSFTTVAYNFPKPGGTEAVPKEAYVTKVGNQGCGVGYYK
;
A
#
# COMPACT_ATOMS: atom_id res chain seq x y z
N MET A 1 41.15 12.68 -70.36
CA MET A 1 40.32 13.30 -69.34
C MET A 1 39.57 12.18 -68.57
N ARG A 2 40.09 11.82 -67.44
CA ARG A 2 39.45 10.78 -66.57
C ARG A 2 38.73 11.49 -65.43
N LYS A 3 37.40 11.28 -65.33
CA LYS A 3 36.60 11.75 -64.20
C LYS A 3 36.52 10.64 -63.17
N GLU A 4 37.19 10.83 -62.07
CA GLU A 4 37.11 9.98 -60.91
C GLU A 4 35.80 10.29 -60.17
N ALA A 5 34.91 9.27 -60.03
CA ALA A 5 33.69 9.34 -59.22
C ALA A 5 33.99 8.87 -57.81
N ILE A 6 33.91 9.76 -56.86
CA ILE A 6 34.06 9.46 -55.44
C ILE A 6 32.73 8.90 -54.91
N PHE A 7 32.68 7.61 -54.58
CA PHE A 7 31.54 6.98 -53.91
C PHE A 7 31.69 7.20 -52.40
N SER A 8 30.89 8.09 -51.86
CA SER A 8 30.73 8.23 -50.40
C SER A 8 29.77 7.17 -49.91
N ALA A 9 30.32 6.20 -49.21
CA ALA A 9 29.53 5.19 -48.49
C ALA A 9 29.03 5.78 -47.16
N LEU A 10 27.74 6.01 -47.08
CA LEU A 10 27.03 6.37 -45.83
C LEU A 10 26.86 5.09 -45.01
N LEU A 11 27.64 4.94 -43.94
CA LEU A 11 27.44 3.90 -42.94
C LEU A 11 26.25 4.30 -42.06
N SER A 12 25.11 3.67 -42.30
CA SER A 12 23.93 3.74 -41.42
C SER A 12 24.16 2.86 -40.21
N VAL A 13 24.44 3.44 -39.07
CA VAL A 13 24.49 2.72 -37.78
C VAL A 13 23.03 2.56 -37.26
N PRO A 14 22.53 1.32 -37.09
CA PRO A 14 21.24 1.13 -36.49
C PRO A 14 21.33 1.43 -34.99
N LEU A 15 20.56 2.42 -34.55
CA LEU A 15 20.38 2.75 -33.15
C LEU A 15 19.52 1.65 -32.50
N LEU A 16 20.15 0.68 -31.85
CA LEU A 16 19.45 -0.32 -31.07
C LEU A 16 18.85 0.34 -29.83
N TRP A 17 17.58 0.61 -29.88
CA TRP A 17 16.81 1.01 -28.70
C TRP A 17 16.68 -0.22 -27.80
N ASN A 18 17.45 -0.25 -26.72
CA ASN A 18 17.23 -1.19 -25.64
C ASN A 18 15.92 -0.83 -24.94
N VAL A 19 14.82 -1.48 -25.32
CA VAL A 19 13.59 -1.45 -24.58
C VAL A 19 13.78 -2.33 -23.34
N THR A 20 14.20 -1.74 -22.24
CA THR A 20 14.12 -2.41 -20.94
C THR A 20 12.64 -2.59 -20.61
N LEU A 21 12.15 -3.83 -20.73
CA LEU A 21 10.85 -4.22 -20.19
C LEU A 21 10.96 -4.09 -18.67
N ALA A 22 10.49 -2.98 -18.14
CA ALA A 22 10.28 -2.83 -16.71
C ALA A 22 9.25 -3.89 -16.30
N SER A 23 9.71 -4.92 -15.59
CA SER A 23 8.81 -5.92 -14.99
C SER A 23 7.87 -5.17 -14.05
N ALA A 24 6.58 -5.18 -14.33
CA ALA A 24 5.59 -4.54 -13.47
C ALA A 24 5.67 -5.22 -12.09
N GLN A 25 6.06 -4.47 -11.07
CA GLN A 25 6.17 -4.97 -9.72
C GLN A 25 4.76 -5.31 -9.20
N THR A 26 4.53 -6.58 -8.87
CA THR A 26 3.22 -7.08 -8.44
C THR A 26 2.87 -6.73 -7.00
N THR A 27 3.86 -6.31 -6.21
CA THR A 27 3.72 -5.91 -4.81
C THR A 27 4.15 -4.46 -4.60
N GLY A 28 3.49 -3.78 -3.67
CA GLY A 28 3.91 -2.46 -3.22
C GLY A 28 5.10 -2.53 -2.26
N ASN A 29 5.76 -1.40 -2.04
CA ASN A 29 6.91 -1.28 -1.15
C ASN A 29 6.63 -0.29 0.00
N ALA A 30 7.62 -0.14 0.91
CA ALA A 30 7.52 0.72 2.08
C ALA A 30 7.23 2.20 1.74
N ALA A 31 7.90 2.75 0.72
CA ALA A 31 7.71 4.15 0.32
C ALA A 31 6.31 4.39 -0.25
N GLU A 32 5.82 3.47 -1.09
CA GLU A 32 4.49 3.52 -1.67
C GLU A 32 3.40 3.34 -0.59
N ALA A 33 3.60 2.42 0.37
CA ALA A 33 2.68 2.23 1.50
C ALA A 33 2.56 3.49 2.35
N LYS A 34 3.69 4.14 2.65
CA LYS A 34 3.70 5.41 3.39
C LYS A 34 3.00 6.52 2.62
N ALA A 35 3.31 6.68 1.34
CA ALA A 35 2.67 7.69 0.48
C ALA A 35 1.15 7.49 0.37
N LEU A 36 0.69 6.23 0.27
CA LEU A 36 -0.73 5.91 0.25
C LEU A 36 -1.42 6.26 1.58
N LEU A 37 -0.76 6.02 2.71
CA LEU A 37 -1.28 6.40 4.02
C LEU A 37 -1.31 7.93 4.19
N GLU A 38 -0.30 8.66 3.74
CA GLU A 38 -0.28 10.13 3.74
C GLU A 38 -1.43 10.71 2.91
N LYS A 39 -1.70 10.12 1.73
CA LYS A 39 -2.87 10.46 0.91
C LYS A 39 -4.18 10.20 1.64
N ALA A 40 -4.29 9.07 2.36
CA ALA A 40 -5.48 8.73 3.15
C ALA A 40 -5.69 9.72 4.30
N VAL A 41 -4.62 10.14 5.00
CA VAL A 41 -4.66 11.17 6.04
C VAL A 41 -5.21 12.48 5.49
N ALA A 42 -4.76 12.93 4.33
CA ALA A 42 -5.27 14.14 3.68
C ALA A 42 -6.76 14.03 3.33
N ALA A 43 -7.20 12.87 2.82
CA ALA A 43 -8.61 12.62 2.51
C ALA A 43 -9.49 12.61 3.76
N LEU A 44 -9.05 11.99 4.85
CA LEU A 44 -9.77 11.97 6.14
C LEU A 44 -9.94 13.38 6.71
N LYS A 45 -8.91 14.21 6.64
CA LYS A 45 -8.97 15.61 7.07
C LYS A 45 -9.91 16.46 6.24
N ALA A 46 -10.04 16.16 4.96
CA ALA A 46 -10.93 16.88 4.05
C ALA A 46 -12.39 16.47 4.24
N ASN A 47 -12.69 15.18 4.29
CA ASN A 47 -14.02 14.63 4.56
C ASN A 47 -13.90 13.17 4.99
N GLU A 48 -14.03 12.91 6.31
CA GLU A 48 -13.85 11.58 6.90
C GLU A 48 -14.85 10.56 6.32
N ALA A 49 -16.13 10.88 6.24
CA ALA A 49 -17.16 9.94 5.78
C ALA A 49 -16.94 9.54 4.30
N ASP A 50 -16.61 10.49 3.44
CA ASP A 50 -16.31 10.23 2.03
C ASP A 50 -15.03 9.40 1.87
N ALA A 51 -13.99 9.72 2.63
CA ALA A 51 -12.73 8.99 2.62
C ALA A 51 -12.91 7.51 3.04
N LEU A 52 -13.57 7.27 4.18
CA LEU A 52 -13.83 5.91 4.68
C LEU A 52 -14.66 5.09 3.68
N ALA A 53 -15.63 5.71 3.00
CA ALA A 53 -16.42 5.06 1.96
C ALA A 53 -15.62 4.69 0.71
N LYS A 54 -14.54 5.42 0.39
CA LYS A 54 -13.67 5.20 -0.79
C LYS A 54 -12.55 4.20 -0.55
N PHE A 55 -12.01 4.11 0.67
CA PHE A 55 -10.84 3.28 0.98
C PHE A 55 -10.97 1.81 0.55
N PRO A 56 -12.09 1.10 0.78
CA PRO A 56 -12.22 -0.30 0.38
C PRO A 56 -12.51 -0.48 -1.12
N LYS A 57 -12.89 0.59 -1.84
CA LYS A 57 -13.31 0.47 -3.25
C LYS A 57 -12.11 0.34 -4.19
N PRO A 58 -12.15 -0.55 -5.19
CA PRO A 58 -11.07 -0.69 -6.16
C PRO A 58 -10.79 0.59 -6.96
N ASP A 59 -11.84 1.35 -7.26
CA ASP A 59 -11.81 2.62 -8.01
C ASP A 59 -11.75 3.86 -7.11
N GLY A 60 -11.69 3.67 -5.79
CA GLY A 60 -11.63 4.75 -4.81
C GLY A 60 -10.31 5.52 -4.78
N GLY A 61 -9.25 4.98 -5.39
CA GLY A 61 -7.93 5.59 -5.46
C GLY A 61 -7.06 5.36 -4.22
N PHE A 62 -7.46 4.41 -3.33
CA PHE A 62 -6.76 4.07 -2.10
C PHE A 62 -6.37 2.59 -2.02
N ARG A 63 -6.32 1.96 -3.18
CA ARG A 63 -5.80 0.61 -3.39
C ARG A 63 -4.81 0.65 -4.56
N ASP A 64 -3.68 -0.02 -4.40
CA ASP A 64 -2.70 -0.17 -5.46
C ASP A 64 -2.02 -1.53 -5.32
N ARG A 65 -2.26 -2.43 -6.28
CA ARG A 65 -1.76 -3.82 -6.22
C ARG A 65 -2.19 -4.51 -4.93
N ASP A 66 -1.25 -4.84 -4.04
CA ASP A 66 -1.49 -5.44 -2.72
C ASP A 66 -1.56 -4.42 -1.57
N LEU A 67 -1.34 -3.11 -1.87
CA LEU A 67 -1.50 -2.03 -0.91
C LEU A 67 -2.96 -1.62 -0.79
N TYR A 68 -3.42 -1.44 0.43
CA TYR A 68 -4.75 -0.90 0.74
C TYR A 68 -4.77 -0.18 2.08
N VAL A 69 -5.65 0.81 2.19
CA VAL A 69 -5.90 1.52 3.43
C VAL A 69 -6.92 0.75 4.26
N TYR A 70 -6.63 0.57 5.54
CA TYR A 70 -7.62 0.15 6.54
C TYR A 70 -7.69 1.19 7.64
N CYS A 71 -8.87 1.34 8.26
CA CYS A 71 -9.07 2.22 9.40
C CYS A 71 -9.97 1.57 10.44
N PHE A 72 -9.81 2.01 11.67
CA PHE A 72 -10.63 1.65 12.82
C PHE A 72 -10.86 2.87 13.70
N ASN A 73 -11.96 2.90 14.42
CA ASN A 73 -12.24 3.92 15.40
C ASN A 73 -11.25 3.80 16.57
N ALA A 74 -10.51 4.86 16.86
CA ALA A 74 -9.47 4.89 17.89
C ALA A 74 -10.00 4.88 19.33
N THR A 75 -11.33 4.98 19.53
CA THR A 75 -11.97 4.90 20.84
C THR A 75 -12.46 3.49 21.16
N ASP A 76 -13.23 2.87 20.25
CA ASP A 76 -13.83 1.54 20.47
C ASP A 76 -13.14 0.39 19.74
N GLY A 77 -12.19 0.68 18.87
CA GLY A 77 -11.41 -0.31 18.12
C GLY A 77 -12.11 -0.90 16.91
N LYS A 78 -13.34 -0.52 16.58
CA LYS A 78 -14.08 -1.12 15.48
C LYS A 78 -13.58 -0.68 14.12
N PHE A 79 -13.38 -1.64 13.21
CA PHE A 79 -13.02 -1.32 11.84
C PHE A 79 -14.07 -0.47 11.14
N THR A 80 -13.66 0.66 10.62
CA THR A 80 -14.47 1.64 9.86
C THR A 80 -14.23 1.55 8.37
N ALA A 81 -13.05 1.05 7.94
CA ALA A 81 -12.73 0.77 6.54
C ALA A 81 -11.76 -0.42 6.44
N HIS A 82 -12.07 -1.39 5.58
CA HIS A 82 -11.21 -2.53 5.25
C HIS A 82 -11.62 -3.15 3.93
N VAL A 83 -10.64 -3.67 3.13
CA VAL A 83 -10.91 -4.37 1.86
C VAL A 83 -11.65 -5.71 2.05
N ASN A 84 -11.49 -6.35 3.20
CA ASN A 84 -12.28 -7.51 3.59
C ASN A 84 -13.52 -7.02 4.36
N PRO A 85 -14.73 -7.10 3.78
CA PRO A 85 -15.95 -6.61 4.42
C PRO A 85 -16.32 -7.36 5.71
N ALA A 86 -15.84 -8.59 5.89
CA ALA A 86 -16.09 -9.37 7.09
C ALA A 86 -15.44 -8.76 8.35
N LEU A 87 -14.44 -7.89 8.19
CA LEU A 87 -13.80 -7.20 9.30
C LEU A 87 -14.52 -5.92 9.72
N LEU A 88 -15.36 -5.33 8.87
CA LEU A 88 -16.08 -4.09 9.20
C LEU A 88 -16.93 -4.27 10.45
N GLY A 89 -16.79 -3.33 11.39
CA GLY A 89 -17.48 -3.36 12.68
C GLY A 89 -16.90 -4.34 13.72
N THR A 90 -15.95 -5.19 13.35
CA THR A 90 -15.21 -6.04 14.32
C THR A 90 -14.11 -5.25 15.00
N ASP A 91 -13.69 -5.69 16.18
CA ASP A 91 -12.66 -5.02 16.96
C ASP A 91 -11.26 -5.35 16.40
N VAL A 92 -10.48 -4.33 16.03
CA VAL A 92 -9.10 -4.48 15.56
C VAL A 92 -8.23 -5.24 16.56
N ARG A 93 -8.45 -5.06 17.86
CA ARG A 93 -7.68 -5.71 18.94
C ARG A 93 -7.83 -7.23 18.94
N ALA A 94 -8.87 -7.77 18.31
CA ALA A 94 -9.07 -9.20 18.16
C ALA A 94 -8.16 -9.83 17.09
N LEU A 95 -7.52 -9.03 16.21
CA LEU A 95 -6.62 -9.56 15.20
C LEU A 95 -5.39 -10.22 15.83
N LYS A 96 -5.04 -11.37 15.26
CA LYS A 96 -3.85 -12.14 15.63
C LYS A 96 -2.86 -12.19 14.47
N ASP A 97 -1.58 -12.24 14.80
CA ASP A 97 -0.54 -12.61 13.83
C ASP A 97 -0.84 -14.00 13.27
N ALA A 98 -0.80 -14.14 11.95
CA ALA A 98 -1.21 -15.37 11.28
C ALA A 98 -0.21 -16.53 11.45
N LYS A 99 1.03 -16.26 11.89
CA LYS A 99 2.07 -17.25 12.08
C LYS A 99 2.10 -17.82 13.50
N ASP A 100 2.03 -16.95 14.50
CA ASP A 100 2.28 -17.32 15.90
C ASP A 100 1.11 -16.98 16.85
N GLY A 101 0.04 -16.33 16.34
CA GLY A 101 -1.11 -15.94 17.12
C GLY A 101 -0.88 -14.77 18.07
N ALA A 102 0.24 -14.05 17.97
CA ALA A 102 0.53 -12.88 18.79
C ALA A 102 -0.57 -11.80 18.66
N PRO A 103 -0.80 -10.96 19.69
CA PRO A 103 -1.87 -9.96 19.70
C PRO A 103 -1.56 -8.77 18.77
N LEU A 104 -1.57 -9.00 17.46
CA LEU A 104 -1.29 -8.02 16.42
C LEU A 104 -2.18 -6.79 16.53
N GLY A 105 -3.48 -6.99 16.62
CA GLY A 105 -4.45 -5.89 16.62
C GLY A 105 -4.31 -4.98 17.83
N GLN A 106 -4.06 -5.54 19.01
CA GLN A 106 -3.75 -4.77 20.21
C GLN A 106 -2.50 -3.92 20.01
N LYS A 107 -1.43 -4.52 19.44
CA LYS A 107 -0.20 -3.79 19.14
C LYS A 107 -0.43 -2.62 18.16
N ILE A 108 -1.23 -2.82 17.11
CA ILE A 108 -1.61 -1.76 16.18
C ILE A 108 -2.38 -0.66 16.92
N PHE A 109 -3.41 -1.03 17.70
CA PHE A 109 -4.25 -0.10 18.44
C PHE A 109 -3.44 0.79 19.39
N ASP A 110 -2.48 0.21 20.12
CA ASP A 110 -1.63 0.93 21.08
C ASP A 110 -0.55 1.79 20.40
N THR A 111 -0.22 1.49 19.14
CA THR A 111 0.87 2.16 18.41
C THR A 111 0.41 3.44 17.71
N VAL A 112 -0.86 3.55 17.31
CA VAL A 112 -1.35 4.72 16.54
C VAL A 112 -1.28 6.00 17.37
N LYS A 113 -0.65 7.03 16.80
CA LYS A 113 -0.52 8.37 17.43
C LYS A 113 -0.80 9.45 16.39
N GLU A 114 -1.44 10.53 16.82
CA GLU A 114 -1.72 11.69 15.99
C GLU A 114 -0.43 12.27 15.40
N GLY A 115 -0.43 12.48 14.08
CA GLY A 115 0.69 13.09 13.36
C GLY A 115 1.97 12.25 13.28
N SER A 116 1.96 10.99 13.74
CA SER A 116 3.12 10.08 13.72
C SER A 116 2.85 8.91 12.79
N PHE A 117 3.82 8.56 11.94
CA PHE A 117 3.80 7.37 11.09
C PHE A 117 4.76 6.34 11.68
N THR A 118 4.21 5.37 12.40
CA THR A 118 4.99 4.31 13.07
C THR A 118 4.83 2.99 12.34
N THR A 119 5.83 2.12 12.35
CA THR A 119 5.74 0.81 11.71
C THR A 119 5.42 -0.30 12.70
N VAL A 120 4.61 -1.27 12.26
CA VAL A 120 4.30 -2.50 12.98
C VAL A 120 4.59 -3.68 12.06
N ALA A 121 5.52 -4.54 12.46
CA ALA A 121 5.84 -5.78 11.74
C ALA A 121 5.03 -6.96 12.28
N TYR A 122 4.55 -7.83 11.37
CA TYR A 122 3.70 -8.99 11.66
C TYR A 122 3.70 -9.97 10.48
N ASN A 123 2.99 -11.09 10.61
CA ASN A 123 2.74 -12.02 9.52
C ASN A 123 1.26 -12.04 9.18
N PHE A 124 0.94 -11.91 7.90
CA PHE A 124 -0.45 -11.89 7.44
C PHE A 124 -0.58 -12.49 6.03
N PRO A 125 -1.68 -13.16 5.69
CA PRO A 125 -1.88 -13.67 4.35
C PRO A 125 -2.01 -12.54 3.34
N LYS A 126 -1.49 -12.76 2.12
CA LYS A 126 -1.80 -11.89 0.99
C LYS A 126 -3.29 -11.96 0.65
N PRO A 127 -3.89 -10.92 0.05
CA PRO A 127 -5.28 -10.95 -0.39
C PRO A 127 -5.55 -12.18 -1.26
N GLY A 128 -6.55 -13.00 -0.86
CA GLY A 128 -6.89 -14.26 -1.53
C GLY A 128 -6.00 -15.46 -1.19
N GLY A 129 -4.94 -15.28 -0.39
CA GLY A 129 -4.06 -16.35 0.09
C GLY A 129 -4.37 -16.80 1.52
N THR A 130 -3.75 -17.88 1.96
CA THR A 130 -3.88 -18.43 3.32
C THR A 130 -2.53 -18.52 4.04
N GLU A 131 -1.42 -18.44 3.30
CA GLU A 131 -0.08 -18.52 3.85
C GLU A 131 0.30 -17.23 4.59
N ALA A 132 0.80 -17.37 5.83
CA ALA A 132 1.31 -16.27 6.64
C ALA A 132 2.67 -15.81 6.10
N VAL A 133 2.72 -14.61 5.52
CA VAL A 133 3.94 -14.00 4.98
C VAL A 133 4.33 -12.76 5.78
N PRO A 134 5.63 -12.44 5.89
CA PRO A 134 6.10 -11.23 6.56
C PRO A 134 5.51 -9.98 5.94
N LYS A 135 4.89 -9.15 6.77
CA LYS A 135 4.27 -7.88 6.42
C LYS A 135 4.69 -6.80 7.41
N GLU A 136 4.72 -5.56 6.96
CA GLU A 136 4.89 -4.41 7.82
C GLU A 136 3.89 -3.34 7.43
N ALA A 137 3.28 -2.67 8.41
CA ALA A 137 2.36 -1.58 8.15
C ALA A 137 2.88 -0.28 8.74
N TYR A 138 2.77 0.81 7.98
CA TYR A 138 2.73 2.14 8.58
C TYR A 138 1.36 2.35 9.19
N VAL A 139 1.33 2.88 10.41
CA VAL A 139 0.10 3.20 11.13
C VAL A 139 0.17 4.62 11.69
N THR A 140 -0.98 5.28 11.75
CA THR A 140 -1.13 6.65 12.26
C THR A 140 -2.53 6.87 12.82
N LYS A 141 -2.71 7.96 13.55
CA LYS A 141 -4.02 8.43 14.00
C LYS A 141 -4.35 9.76 13.35
N VAL A 142 -5.59 9.93 12.95
CA VAL A 142 -6.16 11.17 12.40
C VAL A 142 -7.52 11.39 13.05
N GLY A 143 -7.65 12.38 13.92
CA GLY A 143 -8.88 12.59 14.67
C GLY A 143 -9.27 11.34 15.46
N ASN A 144 -10.44 10.76 15.17
CA ASN A 144 -10.91 9.54 15.81
C ASN A 144 -10.63 8.25 15.01
N GLN A 145 -9.81 8.30 13.97
CA GLN A 145 -9.46 7.16 13.16
C GLN A 145 -7.99 6.74 13.38
N GLY A 146 -7.78 5.47 13.73
CA GLY A 146 -6.49 4.81 13.57
C GLY A 146 -6.45 4.15 12.19
N CYS A 147 -5.47 4.47 11.37
CA CYS A 147 -5.38 3.95 10.01
C CYS A 147 -4.01 3.35 9.71
N GLY A 148 -3.96 2.45 8.75
CA GLY A 148 -2.70 1.86 8.30
C GLY A 148 -2.71 1.41 6.85
N VAL A 149 -1.51 1.26 6.32
CA VAL A 149 -1.22 0.62 5.03
C VAL A 149 -0.06 -0.34 5.22
N GLY A 150 -0.29 -1.61 4.91
CA GLY A 150 0.73 -2.65 5.02
C GLY A 150 1.31 -3.05 3.67
N TYR A 151 2.61 -3.38 3.65
CA TYR A 151 3.32 -3.93 2.51
C TYR A 151 4.01 -5.25 2.91
N TYR A 152 4.18 -6.17 1.95
CA TYR A 152 4.87 -7.45 2.16
C TYR A 152 6.38 -7.31 1.93
N LYS A 153 7.17 -8.03 2.73
CA LYS A 153 8.64 -8.03 2.63
C LYS A 153 9.16 -9.09 1.68
#